data_a502ef94df31c03418ae52bb8131238c
#
_entry.id   a502ef94df31c03418ae52bb8131238c
#
_cell.length_a   1.000
_cell.length_b   1.000
_cell.length_c   1.000
_cell.angle_alpha   90.00
_cell.angle_beta   90.00
_cell.angle_gamma   90.00
#
_symmetry.space_group_name_H-M   'P 1'
#
loop_
_entity.id
_entity.type
_entity.pdbx_description
1 polymer ?
#
loop_
_entity_poly.entity_id
_entity_poly.type
_entity_poly.pdbx_seq_one_letter_code
_entity_poly.pdbx_strand_id
1 'polypeptide(L)'
;MSAIENIVISMENATERRKHITKQFESKNLSFTFFNAYTYQSINQSINQSNSILHNIEKSRILTKGEKGCLISHFLLWNKCVNENLEYLKIFEDDVILGENAEVFLNQNEWLKTRFDFNDIFIIRLETFLQPVKLEKQTKIPPFNSRNFDILKSTHWGTAGYIISQGAAKYVIEYLKNIPSDEIVAVDELIFNKLVDVDNYIVYQLNPAICIQELQANQSKSVLTSGLEKERQKRPKIRKKKTLKQRLTRIKENIIRALNRKKWKEQEMQGKEIVRFM
;
A
#
# COMPACT_ATOMS: atom_id res chain seq x y z
N MET A 1 21.94 -17.86 -3.15
CA MET A 1 20.59 -17.46 -2.71
C MET A 1 20.62 -15.97 -2.49
N SER A 2 19.87 -15.18 -3.27
CA SER A 2 19.77 -13.74 -3.03
C SER A 2 19.07 -13.50 -1.68
N ALA A 3 19.68 -12.67 -0.84
CA ALA A 3 19.06 -12.28 0.42
C ALA A 3 17.76 -11.53 0.11
N ILE A 4 16.67 -11.85 0.82
CA ILE A 4 15.45 -11.05 0.75
C ILE A 4 15.71 -9.76 1.48
N GLU A 5 15.77 -8.66 0.74
CA GLU A 5 16.12 -7.35 1.28
C GLU A 5 14.91 -6.61 1.84
N ASN A 6 15.12 -5.89 2.95
CA ASN A 6 14.21 -4.85 3.39
C ASN A 6 14.56 -3.57 2.63
N ILE A 7 13.67 -3.09 1.78
CA ILE A 7 13.89 -1.87 0.99
C ILE A 7 12.95 -0.77 1.49
N VAL A 8 13.52 0.38 1.80
CA VAL A 8 12.78 1.56 2.25
C VAL A 8 12.76 2.62 1.14
N ILE A 9 11.57 2.93 0.66
CA ILE A 9 11.34 4.03 -0.30
C ILE A 9 11.40 5.35 0.47
N SER A 10 12.33 6.23 0.08
CA SER A 10 12.47 7.55 0.70
C SER A 10 13.04 8.56 -0.28
N MET A 11 12.56 9.79 -0.25
CA MET A 11 13.19 10.87 -1.01
C MET A 11 14.59 11.15 -0.45
N GLU A 12 15.57 11.40 -1.33
CA GLU A 12 16.95 11.62 -0.92
C GLU A 12 17.10 12.80 0.06
N ASN A 13 16.31 13.85 -0.14
CA ASN A 13 16.31 15.05 0.69
C ASN A 13 15.38 14.98 1.92
N ALA A 14 14.68 13.87 2.16
CA ALA A 14 13.78 13.68 3.30
C ALA A 14 14.54 13.31 4.58
N THR A 15 15.47 14.18 5.03
CA THR A 15 16.42 13.89 6.11
C THR A 15 15.76 13.43 7.40
N GLU A 16 14.68 14.09 7.85
CA GLU A 16 14.00 13.72 9.09
C GLU A 16 13.27 12.37 8.99
N ARG A 17 12.66 12.06 7.83
CA ARG A 17 12.04 10.76 7.59
C ARG A 17 13.10 9.65 7.48
N ARG A 18 14.23 9.92 6.82
CA ARG A 18 15.37 8.98 6.80
C ARG A 18 15.94 8.72 8.19
N LYS A 19 16.11 9.73 9.02
CA LYS A 19 16.51 9.55 10.43
C LYS A 19 15.49 8.72 11.22
N HIS A 20 14.20 9.01 11.03
CA HIS A 20 13.11 8.26 11.67
C HIS A 20 13.21 6.78 11.33
N ILE A 21 13.22 6.43 10.06
CA ILE A 21 13.21 5.03 9.63
C ILE A 21 14.51 4.30 9.99
N THR A 22 15.66 4.96 9.90
CA THR A 22 16.94 4.40 10.36
C THR A 22 16.83 3.99 11.82
N LYS A 23 16.33 4.89 12.70
CA LYS A 23 16.11 4.58 14.11
C LYS A 23 15.15 3.41 14.33
N GLN A 24 14.07 3.29 13.54
CA GLN A 24 13.13 2.17 13.63
C GLN A 24 13.84 0.83 13.35
N PHE A 25 14.61 0.76 12.27
CA PHE A 25 15.31 -0.47 11.90
C PHE A 25 16.48 -0.80 12.84
N GLU A 26 17.32 0.17 13.15
CA GLU A 26 18.46 -0.01 14.07
C GLU A 26 18.03 -0.46 15.47
N SER A 27 16.94 0.10 16.01
CA SER A 27 16.42 -0.28 17.34
C SER A 27 15.99 -1.74 17.43
N LYS A 28 15.83 -2.43 16.29
CA LYS A 28 15.46 -3.84 16.17
C LYS A 28 16.55 -4.70 15.55
N ASN A 29 17.76 -4.16 15.41
CA ASN A 29 18.89 -4.82 14.74
C ASN A 29 18.53 -5.34 13.33
N LEU A 30 17.79 -4.55 12.57
CA LEU A 30 17.36 -4.85 11.22
C LEU A 30 18.23 -4.11 10.20
N SER A 31 18.72 -4.84 9.20
CA SER A 31 19.33 -4.23 8.02
C SER A 31 18.28 -3.82 7.01
N PHE A 32 18.53 -2.75 6.28
CA PHE A 32 17.71 -2.28 5.17
C PHE A 32 18.55 -1.47 4.17
N THR A 33 17.99 -1.26 2.99
CA THR A 33 18.58 -0.43 1.94
C THR A 33 17.59 0.66 1.55
N PHE A 34 18.07 1.91 1.41
CA PHE A 34 17.26 2.97 0.84
C PHE A 34 17.11 2.81 -0.66
N PHE A 35 15.87 2.93 -1.13
CA PHE A 35 15.54 3.20 -2.50
C PHE A 35 15.15 4.67 -2.64
N ASN A 36 15.91 5.44 -3.43
CA ASN A 36 15.61 6.85 -3.66
C ASN A 36 14.29 6.99 -4.42
N ALA A 37 13.27 7.52 -3.74
CA ALA A 37 11.94 7.67 -4.30
C ALA A 37 11.94 8.55 -5.55
N TYR A 38 11.20 8.13 -6.55
CA TYR A 38 10.99 8.94 -7.75
C TYR A 38 10.09 10.13 -7.47
N THR A 39 10.54 11.31 -7.92
CA THR A 39 9.74 12.53 -7.89
C THR A 39 9.22 12.83 -9.29
N TYR A 40 8.16 13.63 -9.40
CA TYR A 40 7.66 14.06 -10.70
C TYR A 40 8.72 14.78 -11.57
N GLN A 41 9.69 15.43 -10.94
CA GLN A 41 10.79 16.10 -11.63
C GLN A 41 11.80 15.10 -12.22
N SER A 42 12.12 14.04 -11.49
CA SER A 42 13.01 12.97 -11.98
C SER A 42 12.37 12.13 -13.09
N ILE A 43 11.04 12.03 -13.12
CA ILE A 43 10.30 11.33 -14.17
C ILE A 43 10.59 11.97 -15.53
N ASN A 44 10.49 13.30 -15.63
CA ASN A 44 10.71 14.05 -16.89
C ASN A 44 12.14 13.92 -17.42
N GLN A 45 13.13 13.61 -16.56
CA GLN A 45 14.53 13.46 -16.94
C GLN A 45 14.92 12.04 -17.33
N SER A 46 14.20 11.03 -16.82
CA SER A 46 14.59 9.62 -16.89
C SER A 46 13.68 8.77 -17.78
N ILE A 47 12.59 9.30 -18.30
CA ILE A 47 11.71 8.53 -19.19
C ILE A 47 12.42 8.33 -20.53
N ASN A 48 13.15 7.21 -20.63
CA ASN A 48 13.39 6.61 -21.91
C ASN A 48 12.02 6.29 -22.53
N GLN A 49 11.69 6.91 -23.66
CA GLN A 49 10.41 6.78 -24.37
C GLN A 49 9.98 5.33 -24.67
N SER A 50 10.84 4.36 -24.36
CA SER A 50 10.61 2.92 -24.55
C SER A 50 9.75 2.24 -23.48
N ASN A 51 9.56 2.83 -22.28
CA ASN A 51 8.73 2.20 -21.23
C ASN A 51 7.31 2.74 -21.25
N SER A 52 6.40 2.03 -21.90
CA SER A 52 4.99 2.39 -22.06
C SER A 52 4.24 2.58 -20.72
N ILE A 53 4.60 1.85 -19.69
CA ILE A 53 3.97 1.93 -18.35
C ILE A 53 4.30 3.28 -17.70
N LEU A 54 5.58 3.66 -17.67
CA LEU A 54 5.99 4.95 -17.11
C LEU A 54 5.32 6.12 -17.82
N HIS A 55 5.22 6.04 -19.14
CA HIS A 55 4.53 7.03 -19.95
C HIS A 55 3.02 7.09 -19.65
N ASN A 56 2.35 5.95 -19.47
CA ASN A 56 0.94 5.88 -19.08
C ASN A 56 0.70 6.47 -17.68
N ILE A 57 1.58 6.17 -16.71
CA ILE A 57 1.51 6.76 -15.37
C ILE A 57 1.67 8.28 -15.44
N GLU A 58 2.64 8.77 -16.24
CA GLU A 58 2.86 10.21 -16.42
C GLU A 58 1.63 10.90 -17.02
N LYS A 59 1.02 10.31 -18.02
CA LYS A 59 -0.19 10.85 -18.69
C LYS A 59 -1.44 10.80 -17.82
N SER A 60 -1.48 10.02 -16.77
CA SER A 60 -2.66 9.92 -15.90
C SER A 60 -3.11 11.30 -15.42
N ARG A 61 -4.40 11.59 -15.59
CA ARG A 61 -5.03 12.81 -15.09
C ARG A 61 -5.68 12.63 -13.73
N ILE A 62 -5.74 11.41 -13.25
CA ILE A 62 -6.33 11.04 -11.95
C ILE A 62 -5.33 11.22 -10.83
N LEU A 63 -4.06 10.83 -11.07
CA LEU A 63 -3.00 10.88 -10.07
C LEU A 63 -2.44 12.29 -9.88
N THR A 64 -2.18 12.67 -8.63
CA THR A 64 -1.34 13.84 -8.29
C THR A 64 0.12 13.56 -8.66
N LYS A 65 0.95 14.58 -8.66
CA LYS A 65 2.39 14.44 -8.94
C LYS A 65 3.07 13.51 -7.94
N GLY A 66 2.74 13.64 -6.67
CA GLY A 66 3.28 12.77 -5.62
C GLY A 66 2.81 11.32 -5.75
N GLU A 67 1.53 11.10 -6.07
CA GLU A 67 1.01 9.74 -6.30
C GLU A 67 1.66 9.07 -7.51
N LYS A 68 1.98 9.83 -8.57
CA LYS A 68 2.75 9.30 -9.71
C LYS A 68 4.15 8.86 -9.29
N GLY A 69 4.87 9.71 -8.54
CA GLY A 69 6.20 9.37 -8.02
C GLY A 69 6.18 8.15 -7.10
N CYS A 70 5.18 8.07 -6.22
CA CYS A 70 4.97 6.92 -5.35
C CYS A 70 4.74 5.64 -6.17
N LEU A 71 3.77 5.63 -7.09
CA LEU A 71 3.48 4.46 -7.92
C LEU A 71 4.70 4.03 -8.77
N ILE A 72 5.45 4.99 -9.35
CA ILE A 72 6.66 4.68 -10.11
C ILE A 72 7.73 4.05 -9.22
N SER A 73 7.91 4.54 -7.99
CA SER A 73 8.88 3.97 -7.05
C SER A 73 8.57 2.51 -6.75
N HIS A 74 7.32 2.19 -6.47
CA HIS A 74 6.87 0.81 -6.26
C HIS A 74 6.99 -0.03 -7.53
N PHE A 75 6.58 0.49 -8.68
CA PHE A 75 6.72 -0.19 -9.98
C PHE A 75 8.17 -0.58 -10.29
N LEU A 76 9.13 0.30 -10.02
CA LEU A 76 10.54 0.01 -10.24
C LEU A 76 11.07 -1.07 -9.30
N LEU A 77 10.59 -1.12 -8.06
CA LEU A 77 10.91 -2.20 -7.12
C LEU A 77 10.28 -3.53 -7.54
N TRP A 78 9.05 -3.53 -8.09
CA TRP A 78 8.48 -4.75 -8.67
C TRP A 78 9.28 -5.23 -9.87
N ASN A 79 9.74 -4.32 -10.75
CA ASN A 79 10.66 -4.68 -11.84
C ASN A 79 12.00 -5.22 -11.31
N LYS A 80 12.57 -4.65 -10.23
CA LYS A 80 13.77 -5.18 -9.58
C LYS A 80 13.53 -6.62 -9.13
N CYS A 81 12.40 -6.89 -8.46
CA CYS A 81 12.04 -8.23 -8.01
C CYS A 81 12.03 -9.25 -9.16
N VAL A 82 11.45 -8.87 -10.30
CA VAL A 82 11.37 -9.74 -11.49
C VAL A 82 12.71 -9.88 -12.19
N ASN A 83 13.40 -8.78 -12.46
CA ASN A 83 14.63 -8.75 -13.27
C ASN A 83 15.82 -9.42 -12.57
N GLU A 84 15.89 -9.29 -11.24
CA GLU A 84 16.93 -9.90 -10.41
C GLU A 84 16.52 -11.30 -9.92
N ASN A 85 15.37 -11.81 -10.36
CA ASN A 85 14.82 -13.11 -9.99
C ASN A 85 14.76 -13.31 -8.47
N LEU A 86 14.30 -12.28 -7.75
CA LEU A 86 14.10 -12.34 -6.30
C LEU A 86 12.81 -13.11 -5.99
N GLU A 87 12.87 -14.04 -5.03
CA GLU A 87 11.71 -14.81 -4.60
C GLU A 87 10.61 -13.89 -4.01
N TYR A 88 11.04 -12.95 -3.17
CA TYR A 88 10.19 -11.97 -2.49
C TYR A 88 10.93 -10.66 -2.35
N LEU A 89 10.19 -9.58 -2.20
CA LEU A 89 10.72 -8.27 -1.86
C LEU A 89 9.92 -7.66 -0.72
N LYS A 90 10.60 -7.18 0.34
CA LYS A 90 9.99 -6.47 1.45
C LYS A 90 10.13 -4.97 1.20
N ILE A 91 9.00 -4.28 1.07
CA ILE A 91 8.95 -2.86 0.70
C ILE A 91 8.32 -2.07 1.84
N PHE A 92 8.98 -0.98 2.23
CA PHE A 92 8.54 -0.06 3.27
C PHE A 92 8.57 1.38 2.78
N GLU A 93 7.73 2.22 3.38
CA GLU A 93 7.82 3.68 3.27
C GLU A 93 8.56 4.26 4.48
N ASP A 94 9.08 5.47 4.36
CA ASP A 94 9.98 6.08 5.34
C ASP A 94 9.28 6.70 6.57
N ASP A 95 7.95 6.52 6.69
CA ASP A 95 7.14 6.95 7.83
C ASP A 95 6.58 5.78 8.65
N VAL A 96 7.09 4.57 8.43
CA VAL A 96 6.62 3.41 9.17
C VAL A 96 7.17 3.38 10.61
N ILE A 97 6.33 2.94 11.54
CA ILE A 97 6.71 2.51 12.89
C ILE A 97 6.68 0.98 12.91
N LEU A 98 7.75 0.37 13.40
CA LEU A 98 7.87 -1.07 13.57
C LEU A 98 7.40 -1.51 14.97
N GLY A 99 6.48 -2.45 15.01
CA GLY A 99 5.88 -3.00 16.21
C GLY A 99 6.71 -4.09 16.89
N GLU A 100 6.10 -4.76 17.85
CA GLU A 100 6.71 -5.85 18.60
C GLU A 100 7.04 -7.05 17.70
N ASN A 101 8.21 -7.64 17.93
CA ASN A 101 8.68 -8.82 17.18
C ASN A 101 8.76 -8.62 15.66
N ALA A 102 8.80 -7.36 15.16
CA ALA A 102 8.98 -7.10 13.73
C ALA A 102 10.28 -7.74 13.20
N GLU A 103 11.33 -7.80 14.03
CA GLU A 103 12.61 -8.42 13.70
C GLU A 103 12.49 -9.90 13.34
N VAL A 104 11.56 -10.64 13.94
CA VAL A 104 11.33 -12.06 13.65
C VAL A 104 10.81 -12.25 12.22
N PHE A 105 10.04 -11.28 11.71
CA PHE A 105 9.49 -11.29 10.35
C PHE A 105 10.45 -10.72 9.32
N LEU A 106 11.33 -9.81 9.72
CA LEU A 106 12.13 -9.02 8.80
C LEU A 106 13.57 -9.49 8.66
N ASN A 107 14.17 -10.09 9.70
CA ASN A 107 15.50 -10.69 9.65
C ASN A 107 15.52 -12.11 9.10
N GLN A 108 14.47 -12.88 9.39
CA GLN A 108 14.39 -14.28 9.01
C GLN A 108 13.47 -14.44 7.79
N ASN A 109 13.91 -15.26 6.83
CA ASN A 109 13.14 -15.50 5.60
C ASN A 109 12.61 -16.93 5.52
N GLU A 110 13.04 -17.81 6.42
CA GLU A 110 12.64 -19.23 6.42
C GLU A 110 11.14 -19.40 6.60
N TRP A 111 10.50 -18.56 7.43
CA TRP A 111 9.05 -18.60 7.62
C TRP A 111 8.26 -18.30 6.34
N LEU A 112 8.81 -17.46 5.45
CA LEU A 112 8.22 -17.19 4.13
C LEU A 112 8.32 -18.43 3.25
N LYS A 113 9.54 -18.98 3.11
CA LYS A 113 9.83 -20.11 2.23
C LYS A 113 9.10 -21.39 2.63
N THR A 114 8.83 -21.59 3.92
CA THR A 114 8.10 -22.76 4.42
C THR A 114 6.59 -22.63 4.29
N ARG A 115 6.06 -21.45 3.99
CA ARG A 115 4.62 -21.17 3.94
C ARG A 115 4.09 -20.75 2.59
N PHE A 116 4.94 -20.17 1.75
CA PHE A 116 4.52 -19.54 0.50
C PHE A 116 5.42 -19.96 -0.66
N ASP A 117 4.84 -20.22 -1.81
CA ASP A 117 5.56 -20.38 -3.07
C ASP A 117 5.68 -18.99 -3.73
N PHE A 118 6.91 -18.57 -4.05
CA PHE A 118 7.17 -17.26 -4.66
C PHE A 118 6.57 -17.10 -6.07
N ASN A 119 6.21 -18.19 -6.74
CA ASN A 119 5.52 -18.17 -8.02
C ASN A 119 4.02 -17.87 -7.87
N ASP A 120 3.46 -18.10 -6.68
CA ASP A 120 2.07 -17.75 -6.40
C ASP A 120 1.89 -16.22 -6.41
N ILE A 121 0.71 -15.78 -6.86
CA ILE A 121 0.38 -14.37 -6.96
C ILE A 121 -0.16 -13.88 -5.62
N PHE A 122 0.72 -13.42 -4.72
CA PHE A 122 0.29 -12.91 -3.43
C PHE A 122 1.11 -11.73 -2.91
N ILE A 123 0.47 -10.95 -2.06
CA ILE A 123 1.11 -9.93 -1.22
C ILE A 123 0.80 -10.25 0.25
N ILE A 124 1.78 -10.07 1.14
CA ILE A 124 1.56 -10.08 2.59
C ILE A 124 1.63 -8.63 3.06
N ARG A 125 0.49 -8.09 3.46
CA ARG A 125 0.40 -6.77 4.04
C ARG A 125 0.83 -6.84 5.50
N LEU A 126 1.90 -6.13 5.85
CA LEU A 126 2.47 -6.07 7.20
C LEU A 126 1.88 -4.93 8.04
N GLU A 127 1.25 -3.98 7.36
CA GLU A 127 0.73 -2.73 7.91
C GLU A 127 -0.74 -2.82 8.30
N THR A 128 -1.12 -2.02 9.30
CA THR A 128 -2.52 -1.64 9.53
C THR A 128 -2.72 -0.13 9.37
N PHE A 129 -3.90 0.25 8.91
CA PHE A 129 -4.35 1.65 8.83
C PHE A 129 -5.42 1.96 9.89
N LEU A 130 -5.63 1.04 10.84
CA LEU A 130 -6.64 1.08 11.90
C LEU A 130 -8.07 1.36 11.40
N GLN A 131 -8.36 0.99 10.15
CA GLN A 131 -9.71 1.06 9.60
C GLN A 131 -10.39 -0.31 9.64
N PRO A 132 -11.73 -0.35 9.71
CA PRO A 132 -12.47 -1.60 9.62
C PRO A 132 -12.33 -2.25 8.25
N VAL A 133 -11.89 -3.52 8.22
CA VAL A 133 -11.70 -4.31 7.01
C VAL A 133 -12.40 -5.65 7.13
N LYS A 134 -12.85 -6.19 5.99
CA LYS A 134 -13.36 -7.55 5.91
C LYS A 134 -12.20 -8.51 5.69
N LEU A 135 -12.06 -9.47 6.61
CA LEU A 135 -11.05 -10.52 6.55
C LEU A 135 -11.73 -11.89 6.47
N GLU A 136 -11.21 -12.73 5.60
CA GLU A 136 -11.56 -14.15 5.55
C GLU A 136 -10.49 -14.93 6.30
N LYS A 137 -10.91 -15.64 7.36
CA LYS A 137 -10.02 -16.51 8.12
C LYS A 137 -9.69 -17.75 7.29
N GLN A 138 -8.43 -18.05 7.20
CA GLN A 138 -7.94 -19.22 6.48
C GLN A 138 -7.04 -20.09 7.40
N THR A 139 -6.96 -21.39 7.08
CA THR A 139 -6.20 -22.39 7.86
C THR A 139 -5.11 -23.09 7.06
N LYS A 140 -5.02 -22.80 5.74
CA LYS A 140 -4.03 -23.41 4.85
C LYS A 140 -2.60 -22.99 5.19
N ILE A 141 -2.44 -21.72 5.58
CA ILE A 141 -1.16 -21.15 5.98
C ILE A 141 -1.14 -21.08 7.52
N PRO A 142 -0.27 -21.84 8.18
CA PRO A 142 -0.22 -21.85 9.64
C PRO A 142 0.27 -20.50 10.18
N PRO A 143 -0.22 -20.09 11.37
CA PRO A 143 0.26 -18.88 12.03
C PRO A 143 1.78 -18.88 12.21
N PHE A 144 2.36 -17.69 12.31
CA PHE A 144 3.76 -17.52 12.65
C PHE A 144 3.90 -16.46 13.73
N ASN A 145 4.66 -16.76 14.78
CA ASN A 145 4.88 -15.87 15.93
C ASN A 145 3.58 -15.23 16.45
N SER A 146 2.56 -16.06 16.70
CA SER A 146 1.21 -15.66 17.18
C SER A 146 0.46 -14.71 16.27
N ARG A 147 0.79 -14.65 14.98
CA ARG A 147 0.10 -13.83 13.98
C ARG A 147 -0.48 -14.71 12.88
N ASN A 148 -1.69 -14.39 12.47
CA ASN A 148 -2.41 -15.06 11.38
C ASN A 148 -2.17 -14.36 10.05
N PHE A 149 -2.40 -15.10 8.96
CA PHE A 149 -2.37 -14.60 7.58
C PHE A 149 -3.81 -14.64 7.05
N ASP A 150 -4.62 -13.67 7.46
CA ASP A 150 -6.03 -13.60 7.04
C ASP A 150 -6.13 -13.03 5.62
N ILE A 151 -7.07 -13.51 4.80
CA ILE A 151 -7.24 -13.01 3.44
C ILE A 151 -8.03 -11.70 3.46
N LEU A 152 -7.47 -10.63 2.91
CA LEU A 152 -8.13 -9.33 2.77
C LEU A 152 -9.25 -9.41 1.73
N LYS A 153 -10.47 -9.02 2.10
CA LYS A 153 -11.68 -9.03 1.26
C LYS A 153 -12.37 -7.66 1.18
N SER A 154 -11.65 -6.61 1.46
CA SER A 154 -12.13 -5.24 1.28
C SER A 154 -10.97 -4.28 1.16
N THR A 155 -11.23 -3.09 0.67
CA THR A 155 -10.21 -2.03 0.57
C THR A 155 -9.49 -1.80 1.90
N HIS A 156 -8.17 -1.71 1.82
CA HIS A 156 -7.33 -1.28 2.93
C HIS A 156 -6.29 -0.26 2.43
N TRP A 157 -6.24 0.92 3.04
CA TRP A 157 -5.37 2.01 2.60
C TRP A 157 -3.94 1.89 3.12
N GLY A 158 -3.00 2.59 2.43
CA GLY A 158 -1.59 2.67 2.78
C GLY A 158 -0.74 1.55 2.19
N THR A 159 0.53 1.84 1.97
CA THR A 159 1.57 0.94 1.45
C THR A 159 2.86 1.01 2.27
N ALA A 160 2.75 1.40 3.55
CA ALA A 160 3.92 1.63 4.40
C ALA A 160 4.73 0.36 4.71
N GLY A 161 4.13 -0.83 4.59
CA GLY A 161 4.88 -2.07 4.75
C GLY A 161 4.19 -3.29 4.17
N TYR A 162 4.84 -3.97 3.21
CA TYR A 162 4.34 -5.22 2.64
C TYR A 162 5.46 -6.08 2.04
N ILE A 163 5.16 -7.35 1.86
CA ILE A 163 5.99 -8.32 1.13
C ILE A 163 5.25 -8.67 -0.16
N ILE A 164 5.95 -8.64 -1.29
CA ILE A 164 5.41 -9.03 -2.58
C ILE A 164 6.15 -10.27 -3.11
N SER A 165 5.42 -11.27 -3.58
CA SER A 165 6.01 -12.41 -4.29
C SER A 165 6.44 -12.01 -5.70
N GLN A 166 7.38 -12.73 -6.29
CA GLN A 166 7.75 -12.53 -7.69
C GLN A 166 6.54 -12.71 -8.61
N GLY A 167 5.69 -13.70 -8.33
CA GLY A 167 4.44 -13.93 -9.07
C GLY A 167 3.53 -12.72 -9.05
N ALA A 168 3.31 -12.10 -7.89
CA ALA A 168 2.50 -10.89 -7.77
C ALA A 168 3.15 -9.67 -8.45
N ALA A 169 4.47 -9.53 -8.34
CA ALA A 169 5.20 -8.46 -9.03
C ALA A 169 5.01 -8.55 -10.56
N LYS A 170 5.18 -9.73 -11.14
CA LYS A 170 4.92 -9.99 -12.57
C LYS A 170 3.48 -9.65 -12.94
N TYR A 171 2.52 -10.09 -12.12
CA TYR A 171 1.10 -9.86 -12.34
C TYR A 171 0.74 -8.37 -12.37
N VAL A 172 1.17 -7.60 -11.36
CA VAL A 172 0.86 -6.16 -11.26
C VAL A 172 1.53 -5.37 -12.41
N ILE A 173 2.76 -5.72 -12.80
CA ILE A 173 3.44 -5.12 -13.96
C ILE A 173 2.61 -5.37 -15.23
N GLU A 174 2.18 -6.61 -15.47
CA GLU A 174 1.40 -6.95 -16.65
C GLU A 174 0.02 -6.27 -16.65
N TYR A 175 -0.62 -6.17 -15.47
CA TYR A 175 -1.86 -5.42 -15.32
C TYR A 175 -1.67 -3.94 -15.72
N LEU A 176 -0.60 -3.28 -15.24
CA LEU A 176 -0.31 -1.87 -15.58
C LEU A 176 -0.01 -1.64 -17.07
N LYS A 177 0.50 -2.64 -17.79
CA LYS A 177 0.70 -2.56 -19.25
C LYS A 177 -0.61 -2.45 -20.01
N ASN A 178 -1.64 -3.12 -19.51
CA ASN A 178 -2.90 -3.35 -20.23
C ASN A 178 -4.01 -2.37 -19.85
N ILE A 179 -3.82 -1.51 -18.85
CA ILE A 179 -4.82 -0.52 -18.46
C ILE A 179 -4.56 0.86 -19.08
N PRO A 180 -5.62 1.60 -19.48
CA PRO A 180 -5.51 2.98 -19.96
C PRO A 180 -4.97 3.93 -18.89
N SER A 181 -4.31 5.01 -19.31
CA SER A 181 -3.72 5.99 -18.40
C SER A 181 -4.72 6.68 -17.45
N ASP A 182 -5.99 6.80 -17.85
CA ASP A 182 -7.08 7.39 -17.06
C ASP A 182 -7.77 6.40 -16.12
N GLU A 183 -7.35 5.13 -16.13
CA GLU A 183 -7.76 4.10 -15.16
C GLU A 183 -6.65 3.78 -14.13
N ILE A 184 -5.46 4.34 -14.30
CA ILE A 184 -4.36 4.15 -13.35
C ILE A 184 -4.66 4.92 -12.07
N VAL A 185 -4.66 4.22 -10.94
CA VAL A 185 -4.96 4.76 -9.60
C VAL A 185 -3.71 4.77 -8.71
N ALA A 186 -3.83 5.33 -7.50
CA ALA A 186 -2.75 5.31 -6.51
C ALA A 186 -2.35 3.87 -6.15
N VAL A 187 -1.11 3.67 -5.71
CA VAL A 187 -0.53 2.34 -5.48
C VAL A 187 -1.32 1.51 -4.48
N ASP A 188 -1.76 2.10 -3.38
CA ASP A 188 -2.59 1.45 -2.37
C ASP A 188 -3.98 1.05 -2.92
N GLU A 189 -4.60 1.92 -3.70
CA GLU A 189 -5.86 1.63 -4.39
C GLU A 189 -5.69 0.54 -5.45
N LEU A 190 -4.53 0.47 -6.11
CA LEU A 190 -4.24 -0.58 -7.09
C LEU A 190 -4.15 -1.95 -6.41
N ILE A 191 -3.21 -2.11 -5.47
CA ILE A 191 -2.85 -3.44 -4.94
C ILE A 191 -3.72 -3.90 -3.76
N PHE A 192 -4.40 -2.98 -3.04
CA PHE A 192 -5.24 -3.29 -1.88
C PHE A 192 -6.72 -2.93 -2.04
N ASN A 193 -7.15 -2.62 -3.27
CA ASN A 193 -8.56 -2.40 -3.60
C ASN A 193 -8.89 -3.01 -4.96
N LYS A 194 -8.39 -2.46 -6.06
CA LYS A 194 -8.78 -2.93 -7.41
C LYS A 194 -8.44 -4.40 -7.67
N LEU A 195 -7.32 -4.89 -7.16
CA LEU A 195 -6.87 -6.27 -7.39
C LEU A 195 -7.32 -7.27 -6.34
N VAL A 196 -7.90 -6.83 -5.20
CA VAL A 196 -8.30 -7.71 -4.09
C VAL A 196 -9.38 -8.73 -4.48
N ASP A 197 -10.27 -8.36 -5.41
CA ASP A 197 -11.37 -9.22 -5.87
C ASP A 197 -11.04 -9.97 -7.17
N VAL A 198 -9.78 -9.94 -7.61
CA VAL A 198 -9.34 -10.63 -8.83
C VAL A 198 -8.96 -12.07 -8.49
N ASP A 199 -9.43 -13.00 -9.30
CA ASP A 199 -9.09 -14.42 -9.16
C ASP A 199 -7.57 -14.65 -9.19
N ASN A 200 -7.10 -15.49 -8.29
CA ASN A 200 -5.69 -15.85 -8.10
C ASN A 200 -4.78 -14.72 -7.57
N TYR A 201 -5.28 -13.50 -7.34
CA TYR A 201 -4.52 -12.46 -6.66
C TYR A 201 -4.91 -12.41 -5.19
N ILE A 202 -4.01 -12.83 -4.30
CA ILE A 202 -4.31 -12.97 -2.88
C ILE A 202 -3.54 -11.92 -2.07
N VAL A 203 -4.26 -11.15 -1.27
CA VAL A 203 -3.65 -10.27 -0.26
C VAL A 203 -3.84 -10.89 1.11
N TYR A 204 -2.77 -11.35 1.71
CA TYR A 204 -2.74 -11.78 3.11
C TYR A 204 -2.50 -10.57 4.01
N GLN A 205 -3.38 -10.36 4.96
CA GLN A 205 -3.20 -9.39 6.04
C GLN A 205 -2.55 -10.08 7.23
N LEU A 206 -1.36 -9.66 7.61
CA LEU A 206 -0.75 -10.11 8.87
C LEU A 206 -1.57 -9.54 10.03
N ASN A 207 -2.09 -10.41 10.89
CA ASN A 207 -3.02 -10.03 11.95
C ASN A 207 -2.62 -10.68 13.30
N PRO A 208 -2.20 -9.89 14.30
CA PRO A 208 -1.95 -8.44 14.32
C PRO A 208 -0.86 -7.97 13.32
N ALA A 209 -0.90 -6.70 12.92
CA ALA A 209 0.09 -6.09 12.05
C ALA A 209 1.38 -5.74 12.81
N ILE A 210 2.52 -5.77 12.11
CA ILE A 210 3.84 -5.44 12.67
C ILE A 210 4.33 -4.03 12.30
N CYS A 211 3.58 -3.31 11.49
CA CYS A 211 3.92 -1.92 11.20
C CYS A 211 2.67 -1.06 11.01
N ILE A 212 2.85 0.25 11.20
CA ILE A 212 1.83 1.27 11.05
C ILE A 212 2.48 2.57 10.59
N GLN A 213 1.78 3.40 9.85
CA GLN A 213 2.26 4.74 9.53
C GLN A 213 2.29 5.62 10.78
N GLU A 214 3.33 6.44 10.92
CA GLU A 214 3.52 7.35 12.06
C GLU A 214 2.30 8.28 12.23
N LEU A 215 1.75 8.78 11.14
CA LEU A 215 0.53 9.60 11.14
C LEU A 215 -0.69 8.86 11.73
N GLN A 216 -0.83 7.57 11.48
CA GLN A 216 -1.95 6.77 11.99
C GLN A 216 -1.77 6.45 13.48
N ALA A 217 -0.53 6.17 13.91
CA ALA A 217 -0.21 5.89 15.29
C ALA A 217 -0.34 7.13 16.19
N ASN A 218 0.16 8.27 15.73
CA ASN A 218 0.30 9.50 16.52
C ASN A 218 -0.76 10.56 16.20
N GLN A 219 -1.55 10.39 15.15
CA GLN A 219 -2.64 11.30 14.74
C GLN A 219 -2.25 12.80 14.82
N SER A 220 -2.88 13.56 15.74
CA SER A 220 -2.63 15.00 15.91
C SER A 220 -1.24 15.36 16.41
N LYS A 221 -0.43 14.40 16.88
CA LYS A 221 0.95 14.58 17.36
C LYS A 221 2.00 14.14 16.34
N SER A 222 1.58 13.81 15.10
CA SER A 222 2.50 13.41 14.05
C SER A 222 3.55 14.49 13.78
N VAL A 223 4.80 14.07 13.74
CA VAL A 223 5.97 14.92 13.48
C VAL A 223 6.35 14.87 12.01
N LEU A 224 6.01 13.77 11.33
CA LEU A 224 6.35 13.55 9.93
C LEU A 224 5.24 14.08 9.02
N THR A 225 5.50 15.21 8.36
CA THR A 225 4.52 15.77 7.42
C THR A 225 4.41 14.94 6.14
N SER A 226 3.18 14.60 5.73
CA SER A 226 2.93 13.94 4.45
C SER A 226 2.79 14.96 3.32
N GLY A 227 3.70 14.91 2.34
CA GLY A 227 3.60 15.70 1.11
C GLY A 227 2.41 15.28 0.24
N LEU A 228 2.15 13.98 0.16
CA LEU A 228 1.03 13.39 -0.60
C LEU A 228 -0.32 13.87 -0.07
N GLU A 229 -0.50 13.89 1.25
CA GLU A 229 -1.75 14.33 1.86
C GLU A 229 -2.03 15.81 1.59
N LYS A 230 -0.99 16.66 1.64
CA LYS A 230 -1.10 18.09 1.27
C LYS A 230 -1.49 18.29 -0.20
N GLU A 231 -0.99 17.46 -1.12
CA GLU A 231 -1.37 17.51 -2.53
C GLU A 231 -2.79 16.97 -2.75
N ARG A 232 -3.19 15.90 -2.08
CA ARG A 232 -4.55 15.35 -2.14
C ARG A 232 -5.59 16.38 -1.70
N GLN A 233 -5.32 17.15 -0.64
CA GLN A 233 -6.21 18.21 -0.15
C GLN A 233 -6.36 19.36 -1.15
N LYS A 234 -5.31 19.66 -1.93
CA LYS A 234 -5.32 20.71 -2.96
C LYS A 234 -5.95 20.27 -4.28
N ARG A 235 -6.32 18.98 -4.43
CA ARG A 235 -6.90 18.44 -5.65
C ARG A 235 -8.19 19.20 -6.00
N PRO A 236 -8.30 19.85 -7.19
CA PRO A 236 -9.52 20.56 -7.57
C PRO A 236 -10.67 19.57 -7.62
N LYS A 237 -11.68 19.79 -6.77
CA LYS A 237 -12.91 19.01 -6.85
C LYS A 237 -13.60 19.40 -8.15
N ILE A 238 -13.54 18.55 -9.17
CA ILE A 238 -14.28 18.76 -10.43
C ILE A 238 -15.77 18.74 -10.09
N ARG A 239 -16.33 19.93 -9.84
CA ARG A 239 -17.75 20.10 -9.58
C ARG A 239 -18.47 20.13 -10.91
N LYS A 240 -18.95 18.98 -11.39
CA LYS A 240 -19.93 18.98 -12.49
C LYS A 240 -21.12 19.85 -12.05
N LYS A 241 -21.48 20.84 -12.87
CA LYS A 241 -22.68 21.67 -12.61
C LYS A 241 -23.90 20.74 -12.57
N LYS A 242 -24.50 20.59 -11.40
CA LYS A 242 -25.67 19.73 -11.20
C LYS A 242 -26.93 20.49 -11.57
N THR A 243 -27.84 19.84 -12.28
CA THR A 243 -29.18 20.36 -12.56
C THR A 243 -29.97 20.51 -11.26
N LEU A 244 -31.03 21.34 -11.25
CA LEU A 244 -31.92 21.51 -10.10
C LEU A 244 -32.47 20.16 -9.61
N LYS A 245 -32.89 19.29 -10.54
CA LYS A 245 -33.37 17.94 -10.22
C LYS A 245 -32.30 17.12 -9.48
N GLN A 246 -31.06 17.12 -9.95
CA GLN A 246 -29.93 16.43 -9.28
C GLN A 246 -29.59 17.03 -7.90
N ARG A 247 -29.80 18.36 -7.70
CA ARG A 247 -29.62 18.99 -6.39
C ARG A 247 -30.68 18.54 -5.40
N LEU A 248 -31.95 18.50 -5.83
CA LEU A 248 -33.07 18.04 -5.00
C LEU A 248 -32.95 16.56 -4.63
N THR A 249 -32.59 15.70 -5.59
CA THR A 249 -32.31 14.29 -5.33
C THR A 249 -31.20 14.13 -4.28
N ARG A 250 -30.10 14.89 -4.40
CA ARG A 250 -29.00 14.85 -3.43
C ARG A 250 -29.41 15.32 -2.02
N ILE A 251 -30.25 16.36 -1.93
CA ILE A 251 -30.80 16.81 -0.63
C ILE A 251 -31.61 15.67 0.00
N LYS A 252 -32.51 15.05 -0.76
CA LYS A 252 -33.30 13.89 -0.31
C LYS A 252 -32.40 12.73 0.15
N GLU A 253 -31.39 12.37 -0.64
CA GLU A 253 -30.41 11.35 -0.28
C GLU A 253 -29.62 11.70 0.99
N ASN A 254 -29.22 12.97 1.16
CA ASN A 254 -28.51 13.42 2.36
C ASN A 254 -29.39 13.34 3.61
N ILE A 255 -30.68 13.65 3.50
CA ILE A 255 -31.66 13.50 4.60
C ILE A 255 -31.80 12.03 4.94
N ILE A 256 -32.00 11.16 3.95
CA ILE A 256 -32.09 9.70 4.16
C ILE A 256 -30.82 9.17 4.81
N ARG A 257 -29.63 9.63 4.36
CA ARG A 257 -28.33 9.28 4.97
C ARG A 257 -28.24 9.73 6.43
N ALA A 258 -28.68 10.96 6.73
CA ALA A 258 -28.65 11.49 8.08
C ALA A 258 -29.56 10.67 9.02
N LEU A 259 -30.78 10.36 8.59
CA LEU A 259 -31.75 9.56 9.35
C LEU A 259 -31.29 8.10 9.57
N ASN A 260 -30.64 7.51 8.58
CA ASN A 260 -30.18 6.12 8.65
C ASN A 260 -28.70 5.97 9.02
N ARG A 261 -28.01 7.05 9.38
CA ARG A 261 -26.54 7.06 9.59
C ARG A 261 -26.07 5.99 10.57
N LYS A 262 -26.77 5.80 11.67
CA LYS A 262 -26.42 4.79 12.68
C LYS A 262 -26.58 3.38 12.12
N LYS A 263 -27.74 3.08 11.54
CA LYS A 263 -28.04 1.77 10.93
C LYS A 263 -27.09 1.42 9.79
N TRP A 264 -26.77 2.39 8.91
CA TRP A 264 -25.81 2.15 7.82
C TRP A 264 -24.38 1.97 8.32
N LYS A 265 -23.98 2.72 9.36
CA LYS A 265 -22.68 2.51 9.99
C LYS A 265 -22.56 1.12 10.63
N GLU A 266 -23.62 0.66 11.29
CA GLU A 266 -23.68 -0.70 11.85
C GLU A 266 -23.62 -1.76 10.74
N GLN A 267 -24.38 -1.58 9.66
CA GLN A 267 -24.34 -2.48 8.49
C GLN A 267 -22.99 -2.46 7.79
N GLU A 268 -22.35 -1.29 7.65
CA GLU A 268 -21.01 -1.16 7.05
C GLU A 268 -19.94 -1.84 7.92
N MET A 269 -20.11 -1.84 9.23
CA MET A 269 -19.20 -2.52 10.17
C MET A 269 -19.46 -4.02 10.30
N GLN A 270 -20.62 -4.49 9.82
CA GLN A 270 -21.00 -5.89 9.96
C GLN A 270 -19.99 -6.80 9.21
N GLY A 271 -19.40 -7.74 9.96
CA GLY A 271 -18.37 -8.65 9.42
C GLY A 271 -17.00 -8.02 9.14
N LYS A 272 -16.77 -6.78 9.63
CA LYS A 272 -15.46 -6.14 9.57
C LYS A 272 -14.80 -6.11 10.95
N GLU A 273 -13.48 -6.15 10.93
CA GLU A 273 -12.64 -6.02 12.12
C GLU A 273 -11.53 -5.00 11.89
N ILE A 274 -11.00 -4.44 12.96
CA ILE A 274 -9.83 -3.56 12.90
C ILE A 274 -8.59 -4.41 13.20
N VAL A 275 -7.67 -4.49 12.25
CA VAL A 275 -6.37 -5.12 12.44
C VAL A 275 -5.58 -4.32 13.46
N ARG A 276 -5.20 -4.95 14.56
CA ARG A 276 -4.41 -4.29 15.63
C ARG A 276 -2.96 -4.13 15.18
N PHE A 277 -2.34 -3.06 15.64
CA PHE A 277 -0.89 -2.88 15.62
C PHE A 277 -0.30 -3.42 16.93
N MET A 278 0.74 -4.22 16.83
CA MET A 278 1.45 -4.77 17.99
C MET A 278 2.96 -4.77 17.72
#